data_4ed8c44ee101bcefff6bf1f45af8f6c0
#
_entry.id   4ed8c44ee101bcefff6bf1f45af8f6c0
#
_cell.length_a   1.000
_cell.length_b   1.000
_cell.length_c   1.000
_cell.angle_alpha   90.00
_cell.angle_beta   90.00
_cell.angle_gamma   90.00
#
_symmetry.space_group_name_H-M   'P 1'
#
loop_
_entity.id
_entity.type
_entity.pdbx_description
1 polymer ?
#
loop_
_entity_poly.entity_id
_entity_poly.type
_entity_poly.pdbx_seq_one_letter_code
_entity_poly.pdbx_strand_id
1 'polypeptide(L)'
;MKHILLIATGGTIASAEDGNGLSPALTGEELARSVPEIEGLCELDIVQPMNIDSTNMRPADWLRIAEVIRENYDAHDGFVVLHGTDTMSYTAAALSYLIQDSPKPIVLTGSQQPMGNPFTDAKINLYQSLVYAVSDRSRDVSIVFGGYAIAGTRARKQRTMSFNAFNSINYPVLAYLRQDKIICSGSAAVSAGPAECDCTGGGAARAADGALDEPRFYTELNSRVCALKLTPGLTPDIFRLLKPDYDAVILETFGMGGVPERGADGASYQEAIFDWVDSGRTVVMTTQVPEEGLDPVSYTHLTLPTIA
;
A
#
# COMPACT_ATOMS: atom_id res chain seq x y z
N MET A 1 17.83 8.36 -21.15
CA MET A 1 17.14 8.82 -19.92
C MET A 1 16.06 7.79 -19.64
N LYS A 2 15.72 7.49 -18.38
CA LYS A 2 14.59 6.57 -18.11
C LYS A 2 13.27 7.24 -18.42
N HIS A 3 12.32 6.45 -18.92
CA HIS A 3 10.99 6.90 -19.30
C HIS A 3 9.99 6.48 -18.20
N ILE A 4 9.39 7.44 -17.53
CA ILE A 4 8.50 7.22 -16.37
C ILE A 4 7.08 7.65 -16.73
N LEU A 5 6.11 6.83 -16.39
CA LEU A 5 4.68 7.18 -16.46
C LEU A 5 4.20 7.74 -15.13
N LEU A 6 3.74 8.98 -15.12
CA LEU A 6 3.04 9.60 -14.00
C LEU A 6 1.54 9.36 -14.14
N ILE A 7 0.96 8.66 -13.18
CA ILE A 7 -0.46 8.31 -13.15
C ILE A 7 -1.14 9.18 -12.08
N ALA A 8 -1.89 10.18 -12.49
CA ALA A 8 -2.59 11.08 -11.58
C ALA A 8 -3.98 10.52 -11.25
N THR A 9 -4.25 10.26 -9.96
CA THR A 9 -5.55 9.77 -9.50
C THR A 9 -6.35 10.79 -8.67
N GLY A 10 -5.78 11.97 -8.40
CA GLY A 10 -6.35 13.02 -7.57
C GLY A 10 -5.68 13.12 -6.19
N GLY A 11 -6.46 13.39 -5.16
CA GLY A 11 -5.99 13.57 -3.78
C GLY A 11 -5.51 14.99 -3.46
N THR A 12 -5.07 15.21 -2.21
CA THR A 12 -4.67 16.52 -1.68
C THR A 12 -3.58 17.20 -2.50
N ILE A 13 -2.65 16.44 -3.07
CA ILE A 13 -1.57 16.98 -3.89
C ILE A 13 -2.09 17.77 -5.10
N ALA A 14 -3.21 17.33 -5.68
CA ALA A 14 -3.87 17.94 -6.83
C ALA A 14 -5.03 18.86 -6.45
N SER A 15 -5.27 19.12 -5.15
CA SER A 15 -6.42 19.87 -4.68
C SER A 15 -6.11 21.36 -4.52
N ALA A 16 -7.16 22.19 -4.62
CA ALA A 16 -7.16 23.59 -4.23
C ALA A 16 -8.28 23.88 -3.24
N GLU A 17 -8.15 24.93 -2.45
CA GLU A 17 -9.21 25.41 -1.55
C GLU A 17 -10.31 26.12 -2.38
N ASP A 18 -11.57 25.72 -2.22
CA ASP A 18 -12.72 26.28 -2.93
C ASP A 18 -13.77 26.93 -2.01
N GLY A 19 -13.40 27.18 -0.75
CA GLY A 19 -14.31 27.76 0.26
C GLY A 19 -15.20 26.75 0.99
N ASN A 20 -15.36 25.53 0.47
CA ASN A 20 -16.04 24.41 1.11
C ASN A 20 -15.06 23.31 1.56
N GLY A 21 -13.76 23.50 1.33
CA GLY A 21 -12.71 22.54 1.63
C GLY A 21 -11.72 22.37 0.47
N LEU A 22 -11.10 21.20 0.40
CA LEU A 22 -10.17 20.86 -0.67
C LEU A 22 -10.92 20.09 -1.77
N SER A 23 -10.86 20.58 -3.01
CA SER A 23 -11.41 19.91 -4.19
C SER A 23 -10.29 19.64 -5.22
N PRO A 24 -10.34 18.51 -5.96
CA PRO A 24 -9.37 18.20 -6.99
C PRO A 24 -9.42 19.28 -8.10
N ALA A 25 -8.33 20.02 -8.30
CA ALA A 25 -8.26 21.17 -9.18
C ALA A 25 -7.11 21.15 -10.19
N LEU A 26 -6.00 20.45 -9.91
CA LEU A 26 -4.83 20.41 -10.76
C LEU A 26 -4.75 19.12 -11.57
N THR A 27 -4.32 19.25 -12.82
CA THR A 27 -3.97 18.12 -13.69
C THR A 27 -2.57 17.57 -13.37
N GLY A 28 -2.29 16.35 -13.83
CA GLY A 28 -0.95 15.77 -13.71
C GLY A 28 0.14 16.62 -14.34
N GLU A 29 -0.17 17.26 -15.50
CA GLU A 29 0.78 18.16 -16.18
C GLU A 29 1.06 19.44 -15.37
N GLU A 30 0.04 20.02 -14.72
CA GLU A 30 0.22 21.20 -13.87
C GLU A 30 1.05 20.86 -12.63
N LEU A 31 0.86 19.66 -12.07
CA LEU A 31 1.67 19.16 -10.96
C LEU A 31 3.14 18.97 -11.36
N ALA A 32 3.41 18.35 -12.51
CA ALA A 32 4.76 18.17 -13.01
C ALA A 32 5.46 19.50 -13.25
N ARG A 33 4.78 20.49 -13.87
CA ARG A 33 5.31 21.85 -14.08
C ARG A 33 5.60 22.60 -12.80
N SER A 34 4.95 22.22 -11.68
CA SER A 34 5.19 22.85 -10.37
C SER A 34 6.51 22.43 -9.72
N VAL A 35 7.22 21.46 -10.30
CA VAL A 35 8.50 20.93 -9.82
C VAL A 35 9.53 20.97 -10.97
N PRO A 36 10.11 22.14 -11.28
CA PRO A 36 11.08 22.29 -12.39
C PRO A 36 12.31 21.39 -12.28
N GLU A 37 12.64 20.96 -11.05
CA GLU A 37 13.77 20.07 -10.75
C GLU A 37 13.63 18.68 -11.37
N ILE A 38 12.45 18.32 -11.88
CA ILE A 38 12.20 17.09 -12.63
C ILE A 38 12.84 17.15 -14.02
N GLU A 39 12.99 18.35 -14.58
CA GLU A 39 13.60 18.55 -15.89
C GLU A 39 15.04 18.00 -15.92
N GLY A 40 15.29 17.07 -16.85
CA GLY A 40 16.58 16.39 -16.96
C GLY A 40 16.76 15.16 -16.05
N LEU A 41 15.81 14.86 -15.17
CA LEU A 41 15.83 13.64 -14.32
C LEU A 41 15.34 12.41 -15.10
N CYS A 42 14.22 12.54 -15.81
CA CYS A 42 13.60 11.48 -16.61
C CYS A 42 12.79 12.07 -17.77
N GLU A 43 12.47 11.22 -18.74
CA GLU A 43 11.38 11.48 -19.66
C GLU A 43 10.07 11.14 -18.95
N LEU A 44 9.09 12.04 -19.01
CA LEU A 44 7.87 11.91 -18.22
C LEU A 44 6.64 11.96 -19.11
N ASP A 45 5.92 10.84 -19.20
CA ASP A 45 4.57 10.80 -19.72
C ASP A 45 3.56 10.91 -18.58
N ILE A 46 2.40 11.47 -18.86
CA ILE A 46 1.37 11.73 -17.85
C ILE A 46 0.02 11.22 -18.34
N VAL A 47 -0.64 10.43 -17.48
CA VAL A 47 -2.02 10.01 -17.69
C VAL A 47 -2.85 10.29 -16.44
N GLN A 48 -4.11 10.63 -16.64
CA GLN A 48 -5.04 10.91 -15.55
C GLN A 48 -6.31 10.06 -15.71
N PRO A 49 -6.28 8.79 -15.29
CA PRO A 49 -7.41 7.89 -15.45
C PRO A 49 -8.61 8.26 -14.57
N MET A 50 -8.40 9.01 -13.51
CA MET A 50 -9.42 9.49 -12.57
C MET A 50 -8.95 10.75 -11.84
N ASN A 51 -9.88 11.44 -11.18
CA ASN A 51 -9.56 12.58 -10.31
C ASN A 51 -10.51 12.55 -9.10
N ILE A 52 -10.15 11.77 -8.07
CA ILE A 52 -11.00 11.51 -6.92
C ILE A 52 -10.28 11.81 -5.60
N ASP A 53 -11.07 12.14 -4.58
CA ASP A 53 -10.60 12.06 -3.21
C ASP A 53 -10.37 10.58 -2.85
N SER A 54 -9.25 10.27 -2.22
CA SER A 54 -8.90 8.89 -1.87
C SER A 54 -9.89 8.22 -0.91
N THR A 55 -10.66 8.97 -0.16
CA THR A 55 -11.75 8.43 0.67
C THR A 55 -12.85 7.76 -0.16
N ASN A 56 -12.95 8.10 -1.45
CA ASN A 56 -13.88 7.49 -2.41
C ASN A 56 -13.25 6.36 -3.24
N MET A 57 -11.99 5.99 -2.98
CA MET A 57 -11.29 4.91 -3.67
C MET A 57 -12.00 3.57 -3.45
N ARG A 58 -12.20 2.81 -4.52
CA ARG A 58 -12.91 1.52 -4.53
C ARG A 58 -12.02 0.44 -5.16
N PRO A 59 -12.31 -0.84 -4.93
CA PRO A 59 -11.57 -1.94 -5.56
C PRO A 59 -11.52 -1.88 -7.09
N ALA A 60 -12.57 -1.38 -7.75
CA ALA A 60 -12.58 -1.16 -9.20
C ALA A 60 -11.55 -0.11 -9.65
N ASP A 61 -11.27 0.89 -8.82
CA ASP A 61 -10.28 1.92 -9.11
C ASP A 61 -8.85 1.36 -9.02
N TRP A 62 -8.59 0.43 -8.08
CA TRP A 62 -7.31 -0.30 -8.02
C TRP A 62 -7.08 -1.13 -9.28
N LEU A 63 -8.11 -1.85 -9.76
CA LEU A 63 -8.04 -2.60 -11.01
C LEU A 63 -7.78 -1.66 -12.19
N ARG A 64 -8.41 -0.48 -12.23
CA ARG A 64 -8.17 0.52 -13.28
C ARG A 64 -6.74 1.05 -13.27
N ILE A 65 -6.16 1.31 -12.09
CA ILE A 65 -4.75 1.74 -11.97
C ILE A 65 -3.82 0.61 -12.45
N ALA A 66 -4.08 -0.64 -12.02
CA ALA A 66 -3.29 -1.80 -12.44
C ALA A 66 -3.37 -2.04 -13.96
N GLU A 67 -4.54 -1.82 -14.57
CA GLU A 67 -4.75 -1.91 -16.01
C GLU A 67 -3.93 -0.85 -16.76
N VAL A 68 -3.96 0.41 -16.31
CA VAL A 68 -3.15 1.51 -16.89
C VAL A 68 -1.67 1.17 -16.83
N ILE A 69 -1.18 0.63 -15.70
CA ILE A 69 0.21 0.19 -15.59
C ILE A 69 0.49 -0.94 -16.58
N ARG A 70 -0.37 -1.96 -16.67
CA ARG A 70 -0.21 -3.09 -17.57
C ARG A 70 -0.17 -2.67 -19.05
N GLU A 71 -1.09 -1.80 -19.47
CA GLU A 71 -1.17 -1.29 -20.85
C GLU A 71 0.07 -0.50 -21.27
N ASN A 72 0.76 0.14 -20.31
CA ASN A 72 1.92 0.98 -20.55
C ASN A 72 3.23 0.32 -20.09
N TYR A 73 3.18 -0.94 -19.66
CA TYR A 73 4.31 -1.58 -18.97
C TYR A 73 5.56 -1.65 -19.83
N ASP A 74 5.43 -2.05 -21.10
CA ASP A 74 6.58 -2.25 -21.99
C ASP A 74 7.20 -0.91 -22.46
N ALA A 75 6.40 0.14 -22.52
CA ALA A 75 6.82 1.45 -23.02
C ALA A 75 7.58 2.29 -21.97
N HIS A 76 7.47 1.95 -20.69
CA HIS A 76 8.04 2.76 -19.59
C HIS A 76 8.97 1.95 -18.70
N ASP A 77 9.98 2.61 -18.12
CA ASP A 77 10.95 2.01 -17.20
C ASP A 77 10.45 1.98 -15.75
N GLY A 78 9.41 2.74 -15.42
CA GLY A 78 8.81 2.80 -14.09
C GLY A 78 7.54 3.65 -14.06
N PHE A 79 6.86 3.62 -12.92
CA PHE A 79 5.55 4.22 -12.73
C PHE A 79 5.53 5.02 -11.42
N VAL A 80 4.95 6.22 -11.45
CA VAL A 80 4.67 7.02 -10.26
C VAL A 80 3.18 7.32 -10.20
N VAL A 81 2.52 6.92 -9.13
CA VAL A 81 1.08 7.12 -8.92
C VAL A 81 0.87 8.23 -7.89
N LEU A 82 0.27 9.33 -8.32
CA LEU A 82 -0.16 10.41 -7.43
C LEU A 82 -1.51 10.03 -6.80
N HIS A 83 -1.57 10.01 -5.48
CA HIS A 83 -2.69 9.47 -4.73
C HIS A 83 -2.98 10.29 -3.47
N GLY A 84 -4.24 10.33 -3.05
CA GLY A 84 -4.60 10.89 -1.75
C GLY A 84 -4.10 10.01 -0.59
N THR A 85 -3.68 10.63 0.51
CA THR A 85 -2.96 9.94 1.58
C THR A 85 -3.81 8.98 2.42
N ASP A 86 -5.15 9.16 2.47
CA ASP A 86 -6.00 8.41 3.40
C ASP A 86 -6.10 6.91 3.07
N THR A 87 -6.15 6.58 1.78
CA THR A 87 -6.23 5.18 1.32
C THR A 87 -5.02 4.74 0.52
N MET A 88 -3.94 5.52 0.47
CA MET A 88 -2.73 5.19 -0.28
C MET A 88 -2.13 3.83 0.15
N SER A 89 -2.14 3.53 1.45
CA SER A 89 -1.66 2.23 1.96
C SER A 89 -2.47 1.05 1.42
N TYR A 90 -3.78 1.22 1.28
CA TYR A 90 -4.66 0.18 0.72
C TYR A 90 -4.39 0.00 -0.78
N THR A 91 -4.27 1.10 -1.52
CA THR A 91 -3.94 1.04 -2.95
C THR A 91 -2.56 0.42 -3.19
N ALA A 92 -1.55 0.79 -2.39
CA ALA A 92 -0.22 0.22 -2.50
C ALA A 92 -0.22 -1.30 -2.21
N ALA A 93 -0.94 -1.74 -1.18
CA ALA A 93 -1.11 -3.15 -0.88
C ALA A 93 -1.85 -3.88 -2.02
N ALA A 94 -2.97 -3.33 -2.51
CA ALA A 94 -3.73 -3.91 -3.60
C ALA A 94 -2.88 -4.06 -4.87
N LEU A 95 -2.15 -3.01 -5.27
CA LEU A 95 -1.26 -3.06 -6.44
C LEU A 95 -0.13 -4.06 -6.25
N SER A 96 0.40 -4.23 -5.03
CA SER A 96 1.44 -5.24 -4.74
C SER A 96 0.96 -6.67 -4.96
N TYR A 97 -0.35 -6.94 -4.80
CA TYR A 97 -0.94 -8.24 -5.08
C TYR A 97 -1.46 -8.37 -6.51
N LEU A 98 -1.91 -7.28 -7.11
CA LEU A 98 -2.37 -7.27 -8.51
C LEU A 98 -1.21 -7.31 -9.51
N ILE A 99 -0.04 -6.78 -9.14
CA ILE A 99 1.16 -6.73 -9.99
C ILE A 99 2.32 -7.30 -9.19
N GLN A 100 2.59 -8.59 -9.37
CA GLN A 100 3.62 -9.30 -8.63
C GLN A 100 4.90 -9.43 -9.43
N ASP A 101 6.02 -9.45 -8.70
CA ASP A 101 7.36 -9.70 -9.25
C ASP A 101 7.78 -8.68 -10.32
N SER A 102 7.34 -7.43 -10.19
CA SER A 102 7.68 -6.37 -11.15
C SER A 102 9.16 -5.97 -11.03
N PRO A 103 9.99 -6.18 -12.07
CA PRO A 103 11.34 -5.63 -12.11
C PRO A 103 11.35 -4.09 -12.22
N LYS A 104 10.22 -3.48 -12.63
CA LYS A 104 10.07 -2.05 -12.74
C LYS A 104 9.43 -1.48 -11.47
N PRO A 105 9.87 -0.30 -11.00
CA PRO A 105 9.28 0.35 -9.84
C PRO A 105 7.87 0.86 -10.12
N ILE A 106 6.99 0.68 -9.14
CA ILE A 106 5.64 1.25 -9.08
C ILE A 106 5.57 2.03 -7.77
N VAL A 107 5.73 3.33 -7.85
CA VAL A 107 5.91 4.21 -6.69
C VAL A 107 4.65 5.02 -6.45
N LEU A 108 4.02 4.85 -5.28
CA LEU A 108 2.90 5.71 -4.88
C LEU A 108 3.41 6.90 -4.07
N THR A 109 2.83 8.06 -4.28
CA THR A 109 3.11 9.26 -3.50
C THR A 109 1.91 10.21 -3.47
N GLY A 110 2.01 11.24 -2.66
CA GLY A 110 1.01 12.28 -2.48
C GLY A 110 1.53 13.36 -1.55
N SER A 111 0.63 14.11 -0.93
CA SER A 111 1.02 15.12 0.07
C SER A 111 -0.01 15.30 1.16
N GLN A 112 0.43 15.84 2.30
CA GLN A 112 -0.46 16.31 3.37
C GLN A 112 -1.01 17.70 3.06
N GLN A 113 -0.27 18.49 2.27
CA GLN A 113 -0.68 19.83 1.88
C GLN A 113 -0.78 19.95 0.36
N PRO A 114 -1.74 20.75 -0.16
CA PRO A 114 -1.88 20.99 -1.59
C PRO A 114 -0.59 21.57 -2.21
N MET A 115 -0.36 21.29 -3.50
CA MET A 115 0.81 21.79 -4.25
C MET A 115 0.93 23.32 -4.18
N GLY A 116 -0.17 24.05 -4.17
CA GLY A 116 -0.20 25.52 -4.09
C GLY A 116 0.09 26.11 -2.71
N ASN A 117 0.13 25.30 -1.65
CA ASN A 117 0.45 25.78 -0.31
C ASN A 117 1.96 26.10 -0.21
N PRO A 118 2.36 27.28 0.28
CA PRO A 118 3.79 27.64 0.38
C PRO A 118 4.60 26.72 1.31
N PHE A 119 3.96 26.02 2.23
CA PHE A 119 4.58 25.07 3.15
C PHE A 119 4.31 23.61 2.77
N THR A 120 4.02 23.35 1.49
CA THR A 120 3.68 22.02 1.02
C THR A 120 4.83 21.02 1.06
N ASP A 121 4.52 19.78 1.39
CA ASP A 121 5.38 18.60 1.21
C ASP A 121 5.27 17.99 -0.20
N ALA A 122 4.33 18.48 -1.03
CA ALA A 122 4.02 17.90 -2.34
C ALA A 122 5.23 17.90 -3.29
N LYS A 123 5.97 19.01 -3.36
CA LYS A 123 7.11 19.15 -4.28
C LYS A 123 8.22 18.14 -3.98
N ILE A 124 8.58 18.04 -2.70
CA ILE A 124 9.65 17.12 -2.29
C ILE A 124 9.22 15.67 -2.41
N ASN A 125 7.97 15.33 -2.10
CA ASN A 125 7.45 13.97 -2.23
C ASN A 125 7.41 13.54 -3.71
N LEU A 126 6.93 14.39 -4.62
CA LEU A 126 6.92 14.11 -6.05
C LEU A 126 8.34 13.94 -6.61
N TYR A 127 9.23 14.89 -6.31
CA TYR A 127 10.62 14.84 -6.75
C TYR A 127 11.32 13.56 -6.27
N GLN A 128 11.23 13.25 -4.98
CA GLN A 128 11.86 12.06 -4.40
C GLN A 128 11.27 10.75 -4.93
N SER A 129 9.99 10.74 -5.27
CA SER A 129 9.35 9.58 -5.90
C SER A 129 9.91 9.31 -7.29
N LEU A 130 10.16 10.35 -8.06
CA LEU A 130 10.79 10.22 -9.37
C LEU A 130 12.28 9.84 -9.25
N VAL A 131 13.02 10.43 -8.30
CA VAL A 131 14.41 10.02 -8.00
C VAL A 131 14.47 8.53 -7.65
N TYR A 132 13.52 8.05 -6.85
CA TYR A 132 13.46 6.63 -6.50
C TYR A 132 13.06 5.77 -7.70
N ALA A 133 12.08 6.20 -8.51
CA ALA A 133 11.62 5.46 -9.68
C ALA A 133 12.70 5.32 -10.78
N VAL A 134 13.58 6.32 -10.94
CA VAL A 134 14.69 6.22 -11.92
C VAL A 134 15.89 5.44 -11.40
N SER A 135 15.91 5.03 -10.14
CA SER A 135 17.00 4.23 -9.57
C SER A 135 16.98 2.80 -10.11
N ASP A 136 18.14 2.24 -10.42
CA ASP A 136 18.28 0.81 -10.78
C ASP A 136 18.10 -0.13 -9.58
N ARG A 137 17.96 0.44 -8.38
CA ARG A 137 17.77 -0.29 -7.12
C ARG A 137 16.32 -0.40 -6.72
N SER A 138 15.41 0.29 -7.41
CA SER A 138 13.98 0.30 -7.11
C SER A 138 13.25 -0.70 -8.00
N ARG A 139 12.32 -1.43 -7.42
CA ARG A 139 11.42 -2.37 -8.10
C ARG A 139 10.16 -2.59 -7.27
N ASP A 140 9.21 -3.34 -7.80
CA ASP A 140 7.95 -3.65 -7.15
C ASP A 140 7.17 -2.40 -6.69
N VAL A 141 6.13 -2.61 -5.92
CA VAL A 141 5.28 -1.53 -5.41
C VAL A 141 5.83 -0.97 -4.10
N SER A 142 5.96 0.34 -4.04
CA SER A 142 6.41 1.06 -2.85
C SER A 142 5.65 2.38 -2.65
N ILE A 143 5.68 2.90 -1.43
CA ILE A 143 5.28 4.27 -1.13
C ILE A 143 6.55 5.08 -0.86
N VAL A 144 6.70 6.21 -1.56
CA VAL A 144 7.74 7.21 -1.26
C VAL A 144 7.06 8.43 -0.67
N PHE A 145 7.34 8.71 0.60
CA PHE A 145 6.69 9.79 1.34
C PHE A 145 7.55 10.25 2.52
N GLY A 146 7.66 11.57 2.72
CA GLY A 146 8.38 12.15 3.86
C GLY A 146 9.85 11.75 3.94
N GLY A 147 10.50 11.46 2.81
CA GLY A 147 11.90 11.02 2.74
C GLY A 147 12.15 9.54 3.03
N TYR A 148 11.11 8.70 2.93
CA TYR A 148 11.18 7.24 3.11
C TYR A 148 10.61 6.51 1.91
N ALA A 149 11.26 5.44 1.48
CA ALA A 149 10.67 4.44 0.60
C ALA A 149 10.24 3.24 1.45
N ILE A 150 8.98 2.87 1.38
CA ILE A 150 8.33 1.84 2.20
C ILE A 150 7.70 0.81 1.27
N ALA A 151 7.85 -0.48 1.55
CA ALA A 151 7.21 -1.54 0.79
C ALA A 151 5.69 -1.38 0.78
N GLY A 152 5.05 -1.54 -0.38
CA GLY A 152 3.63 -1.30 -0.56
C GLY A 152 2.72 -2.10 0.37
N THR A 153 3.12 -3.33 0.71
CA THR A 153 2.39 -4.20 1.65
C THR A 153 2.66 -3.88 3.13
N ARG A 154 3.58 -2.96 3.43
CA ARG A 154 4.03 -2.67 4.81
C ARG A 154 3.75 -1.24 5.25
N ALA A 155 3.31 -0.40 4.33
CA ALA A 155 3.04 1.00 4.62
C ALA A 155 1.73 1.18 5.39
N ARG A 156 1.77 2.00 6.42
CA ARG A 156 0.59 2.40 7.19
C ARG A 156 0.61 3.90 7.47
N LYS A 157 -0.52 4.58 7.22
CA LYS A 157 -0.69 5.97 7.63
C LYS A 157 -0.83 6.04 9.14
N GLN A 158 0.11 6.69 9.81
CA GLN A 158 0.17 6.80 11.27
C GLN A 158 -0.17 8.21 11.77
N ARG A 159 -0.07 9.23 10.91
CA ARG A 159 -0.29 10.62 11.28
C ARG A 159 -1.17 11.32 10.28
N THR A 160 -2.04 12.17 10.78
CA THR A 160 -3.03 12.90 9.96
C THR A 160 -2.53 14.27 9.52
N MET A 161 -1.56 14.87 10.21
CA MET A 161 -1.11 16.24 9.97
C MET A 161 0.38 16.33 9.61
N SER A 162 1.22 15.49 10.19
CA SER A 162 2.68 15.57 10.03
C SER A 162 3.11 15.04 8.66
N PHE A 163 4.19 15.60 8.11
CA PHE A 163 4.74 15.21 6.81
C PHE A 163 5.37 13.81 6.82
N ASN A 164 5.79 13.30 7.98
CA ASN A 164 6.18 11.90 8.13
C ASN A 164 4.94 11.02 8.44
N ALA A 165 3.96 11.05 7.54
CA ALA A 165 2.64 10.47 7.76
C ALA A 165 2.61 8.94 7.76
N PHE A 166 3.55 8.28 7.07
CA PHE A 166 3.58 6.83 6.89
C PHE A 166 4.74 6.19 7.63
N ASN A 167 4.49 5.01 8.19
CA ASN A 167 5.50 4.13 8.78
C ASN A 167 5.49 2.77 8.07
N SER A 168 6.66 2.10 8.08
CA SER A 168 6.77 0.69 7.74
C SER A 168 6.46 -0.15 8.97
N ILE A 169 5.54 -1.11 8.85
CA ILE A 169 5.10 -1.98 9.96
C ILE A 169 5.72 -3.37 9.78
N ASN A 170 6.40 -3.84 10.83
CA ASN A 170 7.06 -5.15 10.88
C ASN A 170 8.00 -5.44 9.70
N TYR A 171 8.57 -4.38 9.11
CA TYR A 171 9.51 -4.49 8.02
C TYR A 171 10.41 -3.24 7.96
N PRO A 172 11.70 -3.35 7.63
CA PRO A 172 12.55 -2.19 7.46
C PRO A 172 12.03 -1.27 6.34
N VAL A 173 12.31 0.04 6.44
CA VAL A 173 12.13 0.91 5.28
C VAL A 173 13.09 0.46 4.18
N LEU A 174 12.69 0.57 2.93
CA LEU A 174 13.51 0.16 1.79
C LEU A 174 14.70 1.09 1.61
N ALA A 175 14.45 2.39 1.70
CA ALA A 175 15.46 3.42 1.56
C ALA A 175 15.06 4.71 2.28
N TYR A 176 16.09 5.51 2.58
CA TYR A 176 15.97 6.90 2.99
C TYR A 176 16.33 7.79 1.80
N LEU A 177 15.46 8.75 1.48
CA LEU A 177 15.71 9.75 0.48
C LEU A 177 16.14 11.06 1.15
N ARG A 178 17.28 11.57 0.75
CA ARG A 178 17.86 12.81 1.28
C ARG A 178 18.28 13.66 0.10
N GLN A 179 17.44 14.65 -0.24
CA GLN A 179 17.56 15.39 -1.50
C GLN A 179 17.46 14.42 -2.70
N ASP A 180 18.50 14.32 -3.50
CA ASP A 180 18.68 13.45 -4.66
C ASP A 180 19.35 12.09 -4.35
N LYS A 181 19.69 11.85 -3.05
CA LYS A 181 20.42 10.63 -2.64
C LYS A 181 19.49 9.58 -2.07
N ILE A 182 19.68 8.36 -2.53
CA ILE A 182 19.02 7.15 -2.01
C ILE A 182 20.01 6.41 -1.12
N ILE A 183 19.63 6.25 0.15
CA ILE A 183 20.39 5.50 1.14
C ILE A 183 19.56 4.27 1.48
N CYS A 184 19.93 3.11 0.92
CA CYS A 184 19.20 1.87 1.17
C CYS A 184 19.37 1.36 2.59
N SER A 185 18.31 0.81 3.17
CA SER A 185 18.31 0.13 4.46
C SER A 185 18.71 -1.33 4.26
N GLY A 186 20.00 -1.60 4.01
CA GLY A 186 20.45 -2.97 3.85
C GLY A 186 20.97 -3.57 5.13
N SER A 187 20.53 -4.73 5.52
CA SER A 187 21.19 -5.61 6.50
C SER A 187 22.52 -6.18 5.97
N ALA A 188 22.92 -5.83 4.75
CA ALA A 188 24.14 -6.30 4.09
C ALA A 188 25.36 -5.37 4.24
N ALA A 189 25.25 -4.26 5.01
CA ALA A 189 26.36 -3.32 5.19
C ALA A 189 27.47 -3.82 6.12
N VAL A 190 27.44 -5.07 6.59
CA VAL A 190 28.41 -5.57 7.61
C VAL A 190 29.53 -6.42 7.04
N SER A 191 29.56 -6.81 5.77
CA SER A 191 30.59 -7.77 5.33
C SER A 191 31.13 -7.70 3.90
N ALA A 192 30.86 -6.69 3.10
CA ALA A 192 31.55 -6.55 1.82
C ALA A 192 31.54 -5.09 1.36
N GLY A 193 32.59 -4.64 0.66
CA GLY A 193 32.77 -3.30 0.10
C GLY A 193 31.52 -2.73 -0.62
N PRO A 194 31.58 -1.67 -1.44
CA PRO A 194 30.41 -0.99 -1.98
C PRO A 194 29.53 -1.93 -2.82
N ALA A 195 29.01 -2.97 -2.19
CA ALA A 195 28.14 -3.95 -2.76
C ALA A 195 26.72 -3.37 -2.80
N GLU A 196 26.19 -3.41 -3.97
CA GLU A 196 24.86 -3.08 -4.41
C GLU A 196 23.81 -3.41 -3.35
N CYS A 197 23.27 -2.38 -2.70
CA CYS A 197 22.13 -2.50 -1.81
C CYS A 197 20.89 -2.65 -2.68
N ASP A 198 20.26 -3.82 -2.67
CA ASP A 198 18.98 -4.05 -3.32
C ASP A 198 17.84 -3.53 -2.45
N CYS A 199 17.19 -2.46 -2.88
CA CYS A 199 16.05 -1.84 -2.21
C CYS A 199 14.74 -2.54 -2.58
N THR A 200 14.70 -3.87 -2.49
CA THR A 200 13.52 -4.63 -2.88
C THR A 200 12.52 -4.75 -1.76
N GLY A 201 11.31 -4.35 -2.02
CA GLY A 201 10.19 -4.47 -1.11
C GLY A 201 9.44 -5.77 -1.27
N GLY A 202 9.62 -6.63 -0.31
CA GLY A 202 8.68 -7.67 0.06
C GLY A 202 8.48 -8.80 -0.94
N GLY A 203 8.98 -9.85 -0.66
CA GLY A 203 8.88 -11.21 -1.11
C GLY A 203 9.99 -11.94 -0.41
N ALA A 204 9.76 -13.15 0.02
CA ALA A 204 10.78 -13.99 0.63
C ALA A 204 12.10 -13.81 -0.11
N ALA A 205 13.21 -13.73 0.64
CA ALA A 205 14.56 -13.63 0.09
C ALA A 205 14.66 -14.51 -1.15
N ARG A 206 14.63 -13.90 -2.33
CA ARG A 206 14.81 -14.65 -3.57
C ARG A 206 16.25 -15.12 -3.60
N ALA A 207 16.41 -16.41 -3.78
CA ALA A 207 17.68 -17.01 -4.08
C ALA A 207 18.31 -16.30 -5.29
N ALA A 208 19.61 -16.10 -5.25
CA ALA A 208 20.43 -15.40 -6.24
C ALA A 208 20.54 -16.14 -7.59
N ASP A 209 19.47 -16.70 -8.10
CA ASP A 209 19.42 -17.34 -9.42
C ASP A 209 18.65 -16.43 -10.41
N GLY A 210 19.41 -15.67 -11.04
CA GLY A 210 19.49 -14.79 -12.19
C GLY A 210 18.42 -14.79 -13.28
N ALA A 211 17.16 -15.05 -13.08
CA ALA A 211 16.12 -14.71 -14.02
C ALA A 211 15.21 -13.66 -13.38
N LEU A 212 15.19 -12.43 -13.93
CA LEU A 212 14.12 -11.49 -13.68
C LEU A 212 12.84 -12.15 -14.21
N ASP A 213 11.99 -12.65 -13.30
CA ASP A 213 10.71 -13.21 -13.69
C ASP A 213 9.88 -12.12 -14.37
N GLU A 214 9.13 -12.52 -15.38
CA GLU A 214 8.14 -11.64 -15.99
C GLU A 214 7.10 -11.23 -14.93
N PRO A 215 6.65 -9.97 -14.93
CA PRO A 215 5.67 -9.49 -13.98
C PRO A 215 4.35 -10.26 -14.17
N ARG A 216 3.71 -10.61 -13.07
CA ARG A 216 2.41 -11.28 -13.11
C ARG A 216 1.33 -10.25 -12.81
N PHE A 217 0.39 -10.10 -13.76
CA PHE A 217 -0.75 -9.23 -13.63
C PHE A 217 -2.03 -10.01 -13.33
N TYR A 218 -2.70 -9.63 -12.26
CA TYR A 218 -4.03 -10.12 -11.91
C TYR A 218 -5.07 -9.06 -12.26
N THR A 219 -6.13 -9.47 -12.93
CA THR A 219 -7.16 -8.57 -13.47
C THR A 219 -8.47 -8.61 -12.68
N GLU A 220 -8.52 -9.44 -11.65
CA GLU A 220 -9.70 -9.64 -10.82
C GLU A 220 -9.32 -9.63 -9.34
N LEU A 221 -10.24 -9.19 -8.50
CA LEU A 221 -10.17 -9.35 -7.06
C LEU A 221 -11.58 -9.52 -6.48
N ASN A 222 -11.70 -10.32 -5.43
CA ASN A 222 -12.96 -10.42 -4.70
C ASN A 222 -13.06 -9.28 -3.69
N SER A 223 -14.03 -8.38 -3.90
CA SER A 223 -14.28 -7.25 -3.02
C SER A 223 -15.25 -7.55 -1.88
N ARG A 224 -15.81 -8.79 -1.83
CA ARG A 224 -16.75 -9.22 -0.78
C ARG A 224 -15.99 -9.67 0.48
N VAL A 225 -15.08 -8.81 0.95
CA VAL A 225 -14.22 -9.04 2.12
C VAL A 225 -14.49 -7.96 3.16
N CYS A 226 -14.77 -8.38 4.41
CA CYS A 226 -14.98 -7.48 5.54
C CYS A 226 -13.78 -7.55 6.50
N ALA A 227 -13.16 -6.41 6.83
CA ALA A 227 -12.25 -6.31 7.95
C ALA A 227 -13.05 -6.06 9.23
N LEU A 228 -13.06 -7.03 10.13
CA LEU A 228 -13.82 -7.01 11.37
C LEU A 228 -12.87 -6.89 12.56
N LYS A 229 -12.85 -5.71 13.16
CA LYS A 229 -12.10 -5.47 14.38
C LYS A 229 -12.91 -5.93 15.58
N LEU A 230 -12.40 -6.88 16.35
CA LEU A 230 -13.00 -7.27 17.62
C LEU A 230 -12.94 -6.12 18.62
N THR A 231 -14.05 -5.86 19.27
CA THR A 231 -14.14 -4.92 20.40
C THR A 231 -14.83 -5.59 21.59
N PRO A 232 -14.49 -5.22 22.83
CA PRO A 232 -15.22 -5.72 23.99
C PRO A 232 -16.73 -5.45 23.86
N GLY A 233 -17.54 -6.48 24.00
CA GLY A 233 -19.00 -6.40 23.88
C GLY A 233 -19.56 -6.68 22.47
N LEU A 234 -18.73 -6.82 21.43
CA LEU A 234 -19.20 -7.32 20.14
C LEU A 234 -19.73 -8.75 20.32
N THR A 235 -20.85 -9.06 19.70
CA THR A 235 -21.45 -10.40 19.77
C THR A 235 -21.12 -11.25 18.54
N PRO A 236 -21.00 -12.59 18.66
CA PRO A 236 -20.73 -13.48 17.53
C PRO A 236 -21.80 -13.45 16.44
N ASP A 237 -23.01 -12.94 16.73
CA ASP A 237 -24.09 -12.80 15.76
C ASP A 237 -23.69 -11.94 14.54
N ILE A 238 -22.67 -11.12 14.68
CA ILE A 238 -22.09 -10.35 13.56
C ILE A 238 -21.72 -11.22 12.36
N PHE A 239 -21.20 -12.43 12.58
CA PHE A 239 -20.86 -13.35 11.49
C PHE A 239 -22.10 -13.75 10.68
N ARG A 240 -23.22 -14.02 11.34
CA ARG A 240 -24.49 -14.32 10.68
C ARG A 240 -25.00 -13.13 9.87
N LEU A 241 -24.85 -11.92 10.41
CA LEU A 241 -25.30 -10.68 9.73
C LEU A 241 -24.45 -10.36 8.48
N LEU A 242 -23.17 -10.71 8.47
CA LEU A 242 -22.27 -10.49 7.34
C LEU A 242 -22.41 -11.53 6.22
N LYS A 243 -22.93 -12.74 6.50
CA LYS A 243 -23.04 -13.85 5.54
C LYS A 243 -23.68 -13.49 4.19
N PRO A 244 -24.77 -12.68 4.10
CA PRO A 244 -25.40 -12.38 2.81
C PRO A 244 -24.50 -11.59 1.86
N ASP A 245 -23.62 -10.74 2.40
CA ASP A 245 -22.89 -9.74 1.63
C ASP A 245 -21.40 -10.03 1.48
N TYR A 246 -20.83 -10.92 2.31
CA TYR A 246 -19.38 -11.16 2.34
C TYR A 246 -19.02 -12.64 2.20
N ASP A 247 -17.94 -12.88 1.48
CA ASP A 247 -17.35 -14.21 1.27
C ASP A 247 -16.17 -14.47 2.19
N ALA A 248 -15.54 -13.41 2.70
CA ALA A 248 -14.42 -13.49 3.62
C ALA A 248 -14.49 -12.45 4.73
N VAL A 249 -13.95 -12.82 5.89
CA VAL A 249 -13.72 -11.92 7.03
C VAL A 249 -12.25 -11.93 7.39
N ILE A 250 -11.64 -10.74 7.46
CA ILE A 250 -10.35 -10.52 8.09
C ILE A 250 -10.63 -10.14 9.54
N LEU A 251 -10.36 -11.04 10.46
CA LEU A 251 -10.66 -10.87 11.89
C LEU A 251 -9.44 -10.27 12.60
N GLU A 252 -9.55 -8.99 12.99
CA GLU A 252 -8.56 -8.31 13.82
C GLU A 252 -8.78 -8.69 15.30
N THR A 253 -7.98 -9.60 15.79
CA THR A 253 -8.08 -10.20 17.13
C THR A 253 -7.35 -9.39 18.20
N PHE A 254 -7.51 -9.75 19.47
CA PHE A 254 -6.80 -9.14 20.59
C PHE A 254 -5.40 -9.73 20.76
N GLY A 255 -4.43 -8.89 21.12
CA GLY A 255 -3.07 -9.33 21.46
C GLY A 255 -2.46 -10.25 20.39
N MET A 256 -1.95 -11.40 20.79
CA MET A 256 -1.29 -12.37 19.91
C MET A 256 -2.28 -13.29 19.15
N GLY A 257 -3.57 -13.00 19.10
CA GLY A 257 -4.57 -13.82 18.41
C GLY A 257 -5.80 -14.16 19.26
N GLY A 258 -5.98 -13.48 20.40
CA GLY A 258 -7.08 -13.74 21.33
C GLY A 258 -8.46 -13.44 20.74
N VAL A 259 -9.36 -14.42 20.81
CA VAL A 259 -10.78 -14.28 20.49
C VAL A 259 -11.57 -14.61 21.77
N PRO A 260 -12.62 -13.84 22.13
CA PRO A 260 -13.43 -14.17 23.27
C PRO A 260 -14.08 -15.57 23.13
N GLU A 261 -14.19 -16.30 24.21
CA GLU A 261 -14.89 -17.59 24.20
C GLU A 261 -16.39 -17.38 23.89
N ARG A 262 -16.97 -16.38 24.55
CA ARG A 262 -18.41 -16.06 24.43
C ARG A 262 -18.61 -14.56 24.28
N GLY A 263 -19.65 -14.20 23.54
CA GLY A 263 -20.18 -12.83 23.48
C GLY A 263 -20.97 -12.47 24.76
N ALA A 264 -21.37 -11.20 24.84
CA ALA A 264 -22.19 -10.69 25.92
C ALA A 264 -23.58 -11.37 26.02
N ASP A 265 -24.04 -11.94 24.93
CA ASP A 265 -25.28 -12.73 24.78
C ASP A 265 -25.11 -14.20 25.17
N GLY A 266 -23.89 -14.62 25.55
CA GLY A 266 -23.56 -16.02 25.90
C GLY A 266 -23.27 -16.89 24.67
N ALA A 267 -23.42 -16.40 23.45
CA ALA A 267 -23.14 -17.15 22.23
C ALA A 267 -21.63 -17.39 22.07
N SER A 268 -21.28 -18.52 21.45
CA SER A 268 -19.88 -18.92 21.23
C SER A 268 -19.31 -18.28 19.98
N TYR A 269 -18.16 -17.61 20.09
CA TYR A 269 -17.39 -17.13 18.92
C TYR A 269 -16.84 -18.29 18.10
N GLN A 270 -16.42 -19.37 18.74
CA GLN A 270 -15.90 -20.55 18.03
C GLN A 270 -16.96 -21.17 17.13
N GLU A 271 -18.19 -21.36 17.63
CA GLU A 271 -19.29 -21.90 16.83
C GLU A 271 -19.65 -20.98 15.66
N ALA A 272 -19.69 -19.67 15.87
CA ALA A 272 -19.98 -18.70 14.82
C ALA A 272 -18.90 -18.67 13.71
N ILE A 273 -17.62 -18.78 14.09
CA ILE A 273 -16.51 -18.84 13.14
C ILE A 273 -16.56 -20.16 12.35
N PHE A 274 -16.81 -21.29 13.02
CA PHE A 274 -16.92 -22.59 12.34
C PHE A 274 -18.11 -22.62 11.39
N ASP A 275 -19.29 -22.14 11.80
CA ASP A 275 -20.46 -22.02 10.93
C ASP A 275 -20.20 -21.11 9.71
N TRP A 276 -19.35 -20.08 9.86
CA TRP A 276 -18.90 -19.26 8.75
C TRP A 276 -18.05 -20.08 7.76
N VAL A 277 -17.03 -20.80 8.27
CA VAL A 277 -16.11 -21.61 7.44
C VAL A 277 -16.84 -22.80 6.80
N ASP A 278 -17.68 -23.51 7.55
CA ASP A 278 -18.47 -24.65 7.05
C ASP A 278 -19.45 -24.25 5.95
N SER A 279 -19.83 -22.96 5.90
CA SER A 279 -20.63 -22.40 4.81
C SER A 279 -19.82 -22.11 3.53
N GLY A 280 -18.55 -22.51 3.46
CA GLY A 280 -17.65 -22.30 2.31
C GLY A 280 -17.01 -20.90 2.24
N ARG A 281 -17.02 -20.17 3.36
CA ARG A 281 -16.44 -18.82 3.45
C ARG A 281 -15.06 -18.83 4.12
N THR A 282 -14.30 -17.79 3.92
CA THR A 282 -12.93 -17.66 4.43
C THR A 282 -12.88 -16.79 5.67
N VAL A 283 -12.07 -17.19 6.66
CA VAL A 283 -11.63 -16.34 7.77
C VAL A 283 -10.11 -16.21 7.73
N VAL A 284 -9.64 -14.97 7.70
CA VAL A 284 -8.22 -14.65 7.88
C VAL A 284 -8.06 -14.00 9.24
N MET A 285 -7.20 -14.57 10.08
CA MET A 285 -6.93 -13.99 11.40
C MET A 285 -5.71 -13.08 11.35
N THR A 286 -5.83 -11.91 11.93
CA THR A 286 -4.75 -10.97 12.19
C THR A 286 -4.93 -10.35 13.57
N THR A 287 -4.00 -9.51 13.99
CA THR A 287 -4.08 -8.80 15.27
C THR A 287 -4.31 -7.30 15.09
N GLN A 288 -4.95 -6.69 16.09
CA GLN A 288 -5.08 -5.24 16.20
C GLN A 288 -3.77 -4.57 16.63
N VAL A 289 -2.82 -5.35 17.16
CA VAL A 289 -1.51 -4.86 17.58
C VAL A 289 -0.66 -4.67 16.33
N PRO A 290 -0.14 -3.44 16.08
CA PRO A 290 0.51 -3.14 14.80
C PRO A 290 1.88 -3.82 14.63
N GLU A 291 2.52 -4.24 15.72
CA GLU A 291 3.87 -4.80 15.69
C GLU A 291 3.88 -6.23 16.24
N GLU A 292 4.87 -7.04 15.85
CA GLU A 292 5.16 -8.43 16.24
C GLU A 292 4.23 -9.48 15.60
N GLY A 293 2.94 -9.23 15.41
CA GLY A 293 2.02 -10.12 14.70
C GLY A 293 1.32 -11.15 15.60
N LEU A 294 0.87 -12.27 15.00
CA LEU A 294 0.17 -13.36 15.65
C LEU A 294 1.14 -14.47 16.07
N ASP A 295 0.86 -15.10 17.23
CA ASP A 295 1.39 -16.42 17.56
C ASP A 295 0.22 -17.44 17.66
N PRO A 296 -0.06 -18.18 16.59
CA PRO A 296 -1.19 -19.12 16.59
C PRO A 296 -1.01 -20.30 17.56
N VAL A 297 0.20 -20.54 18.06
CA VAL A 297 0.48 -21.64 18.99
C VAL A 297 0.06 -21.31 20.42
N SER A 298 0.05 -20.03 20.79
CA SER A 298 -0.27 -19.58 22.15
C SER A 298 -1.76 -19.56 22.50
N TYR A 299 -2.65 -19.69 21.50
CA TYR A 299 -4.11 -19.64 21.70
C TYR A 299 -4.80 -20.90 21.19
N THR A 300 -4.73 -21.96 22.00
CA THR A 300 -5.24 -23.32 21.69
C THR A 300 -6.76 -23.47 21.71
N HIS A 301 -7.54 -22.42 21.92
CA HIS A 301 -9.00 -22.52 21.98
C HIS A 301 -9.68 -22.46 20.59
N LEU A 302 -8.96 -22.10 19.55
CA LEU A 302 -9.43 -22.13 18.17
C LEU A 302 -8.47 -22.96 17.32
N THR A 303 -8.60 -24.29 17.37
CA THR A 303 -8.03 -25.14 16.31
C THR A 303 -8.87 -24.95 15.05
N LEU A 304 -8.59 -23.84 14.32
CA LEU A 304 -9.14 -23.68 12.99
C LEU A 304 -8.46 -24.69 12.05
N PRO A 305 -9.20 -25.34 11.16
CA PRO A 305 -8.57 -26.10 10.10
C PRO A 305 -7.67 -25.15 9.32
N THR A 306 -6.36 -25.42 9.37
CA THR A 306 -5.37 -24.64 8.64
C THR A 306 -5.62 -24.87 7.15
N ILE A 307 -6.22 -23.89 6.48
CA ILE A 307 -6.14 -23.81 5.03
C ILE A 307 -4.82 -23.12 4.74
N ALA A 308 -3.88 -23.91 4.23
CA ALA A 308 -2.55 -23.48 3.81
C ALA A 308 -2.62 -22.51 2.62
#